data_cb2447ba07ab60371e30ea08267f8965
#
_entry.id   cb2447ba07ab60371e30ea08267f8965
#
_cell.length_a   1.000
_cell.length_b   1.000
_cell.length_c   1.000
_cell.angle_alpha   90.00
_cell.angle_beta   90.00
_cell.angle_gamma   90.00
#
_symmetry.space_group_name_H-M   'P 1'
#
loop_
_entity.id
_entity.type
_entity.pdbx_description
1 polymer ?
#
loop_
_entity_poly.entity_id
_entity_poly.type
_entity_poly.pdbx_seq_one_letter_code
_entity_poly.pdbx_strand_id
1 'polypeptide(L)'
;WHVREYRIDELRRLLSEAFSAVETHGVFGNERVMEYYEHNRRSVERIARFDLFDLQHRLPRRLLQLPYDLLNRINRRRLLRQNEALTTSIRMDDYRIAPAAEGCFDLFFIATK
;
A
#
# COMPACT_ATOMS: atom_id res chain seq x y z
N TRP A 1 0.91 -10.11 -6.67
CA TRP A 1 -0.55 -10.17 -6.45
C TRP A 1 -0.78 -10.64 -5.02
N HIS A 2 -1.26 -9.74 -4.17
CA HIS A 2 -1.71 -10.12 -2.84
C HIS A 2 -3.05 -10.86 -2.99
N VAL A 3 -3.07 -12.13 -2.65
CA VAL A 3 -4.29 -12.95 -2.71
C VAL A 3 -5.18 -12.64 -1.51
N ARG A 4 -4.57 -12.24 -0.38
CA ARG A 4 -5.25 -11.88 0.85
C ARG A 4 -4.40 -10.91 1.65
N GLU A 5 -5.05 -9.87 2.16
CA GLU A 5 -4.47 -8.96 3.16
C GLU A 5 -5.04 -9.32 4.53
N TYR A 6 -4.16 -9.46 5.50
CA TYR A 6 -4.54 -9.78 6.87
C TYR A 6 -4.65 -8.51 7.71
N ARG A 7 -5.66 -8.47 8.57
CA ARG A 7 -5.73 -7.48 9.64
C ARG A 7 -4.76 -7.86 10.77
N ILE A 8 -4.40 -6.87 11.59
CA ILE A 8 -3.45 -7.05 12.71
C ILE A 8 -3.84 -8.24 13.58
N ASP A 9 -5.12 -8.28 14.01
CA ASP A 9 -5.64 -9.31 14.91
C ASP A 9 -5.69 -10.70 14.27
N GLU A 10 -6.04 -10.76 12.99
CA GLU A 10 -6.10 -12.03 12.25
C GLU A 10 -4.72 -12.65 12.12
N LEU A 11 -3.72 -11.85 11.72
CA LEU A 11 -2.37 -12.36 11.51
C LEU A 11 -1.70 -12.72 12.84
N ARG A 12 -1.92 -11.91 13.90
CA ARG A 12 -1.44 -12.22 15.23
C ARG A 12 -1.99 -13.55 15.74
N ARG A 13 -3.29 -13.78 15.60
CA ARG A 13 -3.94 -15.03 16.00
C ARG A 13 -3.38 -16.22 15.24
N LEU A 14 -3.26 -16.10 13.92
CA LEU A 14 -2.71 -17.15 13.06
C LEU A 14 -1.28 -17.54 13.48
N LEU A 15 -0.44 -16.56 13.77
CA LEU A 15 0.93 -16.81 14.19
C LEU A 15 0.98 -17.39 15.62
N SER A 16 0.09 -17.00 16.52
CA SER A 16 0.02 -17.52 17.88
C SER A 16 -0.42 -18.99 17.96
N GLU A 17 -0.98 -19.54 16.89
CA GLU A 17 -1.26 -20.98 16.78
C GLU A 17 0.02 -21.82 16.58
N ALA A 18 1.05 -21.24 15.97
CA ALA A 18 2.29 -21.92 15.60
C ALA A 18 3.51 -21.52 16.45
N PHE A 19 3.45 -20.37 17.10
CA PHE A 19 4.57 -19.79 17.86
C PHE A 19 4.17 -19.48 19.30
N SER A 20 5.12 -19.68 20.23
CA SER A 20 4.87 -19.48 21.68
C SER A 20 4.78 -18.00 22.07
N ALA A 21 5.47 -17.13 21.36
CA ALA A 21 5.42 -15.68 21.54
C ALA A 21 5.36 -14.96 20.21
N VAL A 22 4.50 -13.95 20.10
CA VAL A 22 4.31 -13.14 18.90
C VAL A 22 4.26 -11.66 19.30
N GLU A 23 5.29 -10.93 18.90
CA GLU A 23 5.33 -9.47 19.00
C GLU A 23 4.82 -8.85 17.70
N THR A 24 3.98 -7.84 17.84
CA THR A 24 3.33 -7.19 16.69
C THR A 24 3.80 -5.75 16.56
N HIS A 25 4.47 -5.45 15.48
CA HIS A 25 4.98 -4.14 15.15
C HIS A 25 4.39 -3.65 13.83
N GLY A 26 4.40 -2.34 13.63
CA GLY A 26 4.01 -1.68 12.39
C GLY A 26 5.09 -0.74 11.90
N VAL A 27 5.12 -0.55 10.58
CA VAL A 27 5.96 0.47 9.94
C VAL A 27 5.14 1.73 9.75
N PHE A 28 5.64 2.84 10.28
CA PHE A 28 5.01 4.17 10.19
C PHE A 28 5.92 5.12 9.44
N GLY A 29 5.31 6.04 8.69
CA GLY A 29 6.00 7.16 8.05
C GLY A 29 5.86 8.45 8.84
N ASN A 30 6.81 9.37 8.65
CA ASN A 30 6.70 10.75 9.13
C ASN A 30 5.74 11.58 8.25
N GLU A 31 5.63 12.87 8.53
CA GLU A 31 4.74 13.79 7.79
C GLU A 31 5.01 13.80 6.28
N ARG A 32 6.28 13.74 5.84
CA ARG A 32 6.66 13.71 4.43
C ARG A 32 6.18 12.46 3.72
N VAL A 33 6.33 11.31 4.37
CA VAL A 33 5.84 10.02 3.86
C VAL A 33 4.31 10.04 3.79
N MET A 34 3.66 10.59 4.82
CA MET A 34 2.20 10.72 4.84
C MET A 34 1.69 11.65 3.74
N GLU A 35 2.34 12.77 3.49
CA GLU A 35 2.00 13.69 2.41
C GLU A 35 2.08 12.98 1.04
N TYR A 36 3.17 12.26 0.80
CA TYR A 36 3.32 11.46 -0.43
C TYR A 36 2.22 10.41 -0.57
N TYR A 37 1.91 9.69 0.51
CA TYR A 37 0.86 8.68 0.54
C TYR A 37 -0.52 9.27 0.23
N GLU A 38 -0.86 10.41 0.83
CA GLU A 38 -2.12 11.11 0.58
C GLU A 38 -2.24 11.60 -0.87
N HIS A 39 -1.16 12.15 -1.43
CA HIS A 39 -1.11 12.53 -2.85
C HIS A 39 -1.35 11.34 -3.77
N ASN A 40 -0.72 10.20 -3.47
CA ASN A 40 -0.89 8.97 -4.24
C ASN A 40 -2.34 8.45 -4.13
N ARG A 41 -2.88 8.39 -2.92
CA ARG A 41 -4.26 7.96 -2.66
C ARG A 41 -5.27 8.79 -3.44
N ARG A 42 -5.18 10.10 -3.37
CA ARG A 42 -6.07 11.02 -4.12
C ARG A 42 -5.95 10.85 -5.64
N SER A 43 -4.77 10.52 -6.13
CA SER A 43 -4.57 10.25 -7.56
C SER A 43 -5.26 8.94 -7.98
N VAL A 44 -5.14 7.89 -7.19
CA VAL A 44 -5.80 6.59 -7.43
C VAL A 44 -7.32 6.74 -7.34
N GLU A 45 -7.84 7.43 -6.33
CA GLU A 45 -9.27 7.70 -6.19
C GLU A 45 -9.85 8.49 -7.37
N ARG A 46 -9.10 9.45 -7.90
CA ARG A 46 -9.50 10.18 -9.11
C ARG A 46 -9.63 9.25 -10.31
N ILE A 47 -8.66 8.37 -10.52
CA ILE A 47 -8.67 7.41 -11.62
C ILE A 47 -9.82 6.43 -11.46
N ALA A 48 -10.06 5.93 -10.25
CA ALA A 48 -11.17 5.03 -9.95
C ALA A 48 -12.55 5.67 -10.20
N ARG A 49 -12.68 6.99 -9.96
CA ARG A 49 -13.92 7.74 -10.28
C ARG A 49 -14.16 7.89 -11.79
N PHE A 50 -13.10 7.85 -12.60
CA PHE A 50 -13.23 7.90 -14.07
C PHE A 50 -13.64 6.55 -14.67
N ASP A 51 -13.67 5.47 -13.91
CA ASP A 51 -14.23 4.18 -14.34
C ASP A 51 -15.78 4.20 -14.32
N LEU A 52 -16.34 5.29 -14.87
CA LEU A 52 -17.78 5.56 -14.98
C LEU A 52 -18.55 4.52 -15.81
N PHE A 53 -17.86 3.67 -16.57
CA PHE A 53 -18.46 2.71 -17.47
C PHE A 53 -18.41 1.26 -16.96
N ASP A 54 -17.96 1.06 -15.72
CA ASP A 54 -17.88 -0.28 -15.11
C ASP A 54 -17.19 -1.31 -16.04
N LEU A 55 -16.14 -0.85 -16.70
CA LEU A 55 -15.39 -1.62 -17.69
C LEU A 55 -14.79 -2.89 -17.07
N GLN A 56 -14.56 -2.88 -15.76
CA GLN A 56 -14.03 -4.02 -15.02
C GLN A 56 -14.98 -5.23 -15.04
N HIS A 57 -16.29 -4.98 -15.11
CA HIS A 57 -17.30 -6.04 -15.14
C HIS A 57 -17.78 -6.42 -16.55
N ARG A 58 -17.52 -5.58 -17.55
CA ARG A 58 -18.02 -5.76 -18.93
C ARG A 58 -16.99 -6.33 -19.91
N LEU A 59 -15.71 -6.23 -19.65
CA LEU A 59 -14.67 -6.68 -20.57
C LEU A 59 -13.90 -7.89 -20.02
N PRO A 60 -13.49 -8.83 -20.89
CA PRO A 60 -12.65 -9.95 -20.50
C PRO A 60 -11.33 -9.44 -19.90
N ARG A 61 -10.86 -10.08 -18.83
CA ARG A 61 -9.65 -9.72 -18.08
C ARG A 61 -8.42 -9.42 -18.94
N ARG A 62 -8.27 -10.14 -20.05
CA ARG A 62 -7.13 -9.98 -20.99
C ARG A 62 -7.17 -8.65 -21.75
N LEU A 63 -8.36 -8.12 -22.03
CA LEU A 63 -8.54 -6.84 -22.72
C LEU A 63 -8.40 -5.64 -21.77
N LEU A 64 -8.63 -5.84 -20.48
CA LEU A 64 -8.47 -4.81 -19.44
C LEU A 64 -7.02 -4.63 -18.98
N GLN A 65 -6.19 -5.68 -19.08
CA GLN A 65 -4.80 -5.62 -18.62
C GLN A 65 -3.97 -4.59 -19.40
N LEU A 66 -4.08 -4.54 -20.71
CA LEU A 66 -3.30 -3.62 -21.54
C LEU A 66 -3.56 -2.13 -21.25
N PRO A 67 -4.81 -1.65 -21.25
CA PRO A 67 -5.08 -0.25 -20.90
C PRO A 67 -4.78 0.07 -19.43
N TYR A 68 -4.98 -0.90 -18.52
CA TYR A 68 -4.68 -0.73 -17.10
C TYR A 68 -3.17 -0.59 -16.85
N ASP A 69 -2.35 -1.42 -17.47
CA ASP A 69 -0.88 -1.35 -17.37
C ASP A 69 -0.34 -0.06 -17.99
N LEU A 70 -0.92 0.37 -19.12
CA LEU A 70 -0.55 1.62 -19.76
C LEU A 70 -0.92 2.83 -18.89
N LEU A 71 -2.14 2.86 -18.35
CA LEU A 71 -2.62 3.90 -17.44
C LEU A 71 -1.79 3.96 -16.16
N ASN A 72 -1.47 2.82 -15.57
CA ASN A 72 -0.60 2.75 -14.41
C ASN A 72 0.82 3.26 -14.71
N ARG A 73 1.36 2.92 -15.88
CA ARG A 73 2.69 3.40 -16.30
C ARG A 73 2.70 4.92 -16.53
N ILE A 74 1.65 5.46 -17.16
CA ILE A 74 1.50 6.91 -17.39
C ILE A 74 1.29 7.62 -16.05
N ASN A 75 0.40 7.11 -15.20
CA ASN A 75 0.13 7.69 -13.89
C ASN A 75 1.36 7.67 -12.98
N ARG A 76 2.10 6.57 -12.97
CA ARG A 76 3.36 6.45 -12.22
C ARG A 76 4.41 7.43 -12.71
N ARG A 77 4.57 7.60 -14.02
CA ARG A 77 5.47 8.61 -14.58
C ARG A 77 5.04 10.03 -14.23
N ARG A 78 3.75 10.32 -14.27
CA ARG A 78 3.21 11.63 -13.91
C ARG A 78 3.39 11.92 -12.41
N LEU A 79 3.10 10.96 -11.55
CA LEU A 79 3.32 11.06 -10.10
C LEU A 79 4.79 11.28 -9.76
N LEU A 80 5.69 10.52 -10.40
CA LEU A 80 7.13 10.69 -10.20
C LEU A 80 7.58 12.09 -10.61
N ARG A 81 7.14 12.60 -11.75
CA ARG A 81 7.48 13.98 -12.19
C ARG A 81 6.90 15.05 -11.28
N GLN A 82 5.66 14.89 -10.82
CA GLN A 82 5.01 15.88 -9.96
C GLN A 82 5.57 15.89 -8.53
N ASN A 83 6.08 14.76 -8.07
CA ASN A 83 6.58 14.56 -6.70
C ASN A 83 8.07 14.22 -6.67
N GLU A 84 8.82 14.53 -7.75
CA GLU A 84 10.23 14.15 -7.86
C GLU A 84 11.05 14.70 -6.68
N ALA A 85 10.83 15.96 -6.31
CA ALA A 85 11.50 16.55 -5.15
C ALA A 85 11.09 15.88 -3.82
N LEU A 86 9.82 15.46 -3.69
CA LEU A 86 9.32 14.80 -2.48
C LEU A 86 9.81 13.35 -2.41
N THR A 87 9.70 12.60 -3.52
CA THR A 87 10.13 11.19 -3.56
C THR A 87 11.64 11.01 -3.41
N THR A 88 12.44 11.91 -3.94
CA THR A 88 13.90 11.89 -3.79
C THR A 88 14.36 12.35 -2.41
N SER A 89 13.52 13.05 -1.65
CA SER A 89 13.81 13.50 -0.29
C SER A 89 13.47 12.47 0.78
N ILE A 90 12.62 11.48 0.49
CA ILE A 90 12.24 10.42 1.43
C ILE A 90 13.41 9.45 1.62
N ARG A 91 13.79 9.21 2.86
CA ARG A 91 14.88 8.31 3.26
C ARG A 91 14.37 7.24 4.23
N MET A 92 15.22 6.25 4.51
CA MET A 92 14.93 5.20 5.51
C MET A 92 14.59 5.81 6.88
N ASP A 93 15.26 6.88 7.26
CA ASP A 93 15.06 7.57 8.55
C ASP A 93 13.67 8.23 8.67
N ASP A 94 12.96 8.40 7.56
CA ASP A 94 11.58 8.91 7.56
C ASP A 94 10.55 7.85 7.98
N TYR A 95 10.99 6.58 8.09
CA TYR A 95 10.19 5.47 8.56
C TYR A 95 10.62 5.05 9.97
N ARG A 96 9.66 4.59 10.75
CA ARG A 96 9.90 4.05 12.09
C ARG A 96 9.12 2.76 12.32
N ILE A 97 9.68 1.86 13.10
CA ILE A 97 9.00 0.68 13.61
C ILE A 97 8.50 1.00 15.02
N ALA A 98 7.23 0.75 15.27
CA ALA A 98 6.58 0.96 16.56
C ALA A 98 5.56 -0.15 16.79
N PRO A 99 4.98 -0.31 18.00
CA PRO A 99 3.87 -1.23 18.22
C PRO A 99 2.78 -1.00 17.18
N ALA A 100 2.23 -2.10 16.62
CA ALA A 100 1.25 -2.01 15.55
C ALA A 100 -0.02 -1.28 16.01
N ALA A 101 -0.47 -0.33 15.19
CA ALA A 101 -1.68 0.44 15.41
C ALA A 101 -2.33 0.77 14.05
N GLU A 102 -3.55 1.27 14.07
CA GLU A 102 -4.18 1.80 12.86
C GLU A 102 -3.31 2.88 12.21
N GLY A 103 -3.22 2.84 10.88
CA GLY A 103 -2.40 3.79 10.10
C GLY A 103 -0.95 3.36 9.85
N CYS A 104 -0.54 2.16 10.30
CA CYS A 104 0.73 1.60 9.85
C CYS A 104 0.65 1.18 8.38
N PHE A 105 1.75 1.35 7.64
CA PHE A 105 1.84 0.96 6.23
C PHE A 105 1.99 -0.54 6.05
N ASP A 106 2.86 -1.14 6.86
CA ASP A 106 3.15 -2.57 6.84
C ASP A 106 3.14 -3.13 8.25
N LEU A 107 2.80 -4.42 8.35
CA LEU A 107 2.86 -5.19 9.58
C LEU A 107 4.17 -5.96 9.67
N PHE A 108 4.80 -5.88 10.82
CA PHE A 108 6.04 -6.59 11.13
C PHE A 108 5.85 -7.43 12.40
N PHE A 109 6.08 -8.72 12.30
CA PHE A 109 5.91 -9.66 13.41
C PHE A 109 7.25 -10.30 13.76
N ILE A 110 7.51 -10.42 15.06
CA ILE A 110 8.59 -11.23 15.61
C ILE A 110 7.95 -12.42 16.30
N ALA A 111 8.14 -13.61 15.75
CA ALA A 111 7.58 -14.83 16.27
C ALA A 111 8.68 -15.75 16.79
N THR A 112 8.55 -16.19 18.03
CA THR A 112 9.51 -17.08 18.71
C THR A 112 8.86 -18.45 18.90
N LYS A 113 9.61 -19.49 18.53
CA LYS A 113 9.20 -20.89 18.67
C LYS A 113 9.42 -21.40 20.09
#